data_64b39b616a825ad4f613db1f660355b9
#
_entry.id   64b39b616a825ad4f613db1f660355b9
#
_cell.length_a   1.000
_cell.length_b   1.000
_cell.length_c   1.000
_cell.angle_alpha   90.00
_cell.angle_beta   90.00
_cell.angle_gamma   90.00
#
_symmetry.space_group_name_H-M   'P 1'
#
loop_
_entity.id
_entity.type
_entity.pdbx_description
1 polymer ?
#
loop_
_entity_poly.entity_id
_entity_poly.type
_entity_poly.pdbx_seq_one_letter_code
_entity_poly.pdbx_strand_id
1 'polypeptide(L)'
;MKRKLLHSLPSLIFAALVAITPCAVRAASASELLEKGIYTEETKGDIDAAITIYQQIAAEAKASQSLAAQAQLRLGQCLLKKKRDAEAVAAFEKLIADFPGEKELVTKAREYLPADIALGPVPWVDGERQQLTLTLGGGLVIGTMELRADLVESAGGKAWRVGRRMHGGGDMLSSVDVDPESFRPLTSYWKHTLLGEASAVFKTGEVQITATGKEPQTVRPDKAVYDNEEFMHMMRRLPLQVGYKTTIPTITTLGGGVVIPVGLEVTAKETIEVPAGKFDCFKVPLDISQTFWITDDAHRYLVKFEGGGATGSLASISQRAPGAAVQFRDDTLGASLTAPADWVFFRPQSRNGKKETIALLDPNGDLNMGFVALVRTDTLSAAERQSSRAWAEMDFKENVVKELENAKIRPDSWKNQNLAGRPGASYIADFTDSGKPRVGFALRVLGPKTSEAFNMTCAPEKFDELKAAFDSILASYRMTK
;
A
#
# COMPACT_ATOMS: atom_id res chain seq x y z
N MET A 1 -65.69 -17.86 -70.19
CA MET A 1 -66.49 -16.86 -70.94
C MET A 1 -65.65 -15.60 -71.10
N LYS A 2 -65.50 -15.25 -72.44
CA LYS A 2 -65.28 -13.92 -73.03
C LYS A 2 -64.23 -13.00 -72.43
N ARG A 3 -63.05 -12.86 -73.12
CA ARG A 3 -62.72 -11.80 -74.11
C ARG A 3 -62.77 -10.37 -73.50
N LYS A 4 -61.70 -9.58 -73.59
CA LYS A 4 -61.13 -8.98 -74.85
C LYS A 4 -59.77 -8.35 -74.60
N LEU A 5 -58.89 -8.49 -75.61
CA LEU A 5 -57.76 -7.66 -75.95
C LEU A 5 -58.13 -6.18 -76.06
N LEU A 6 -57.20 -5.24 -75.81
CA LEU A 6 -56.88 -4.16 -76.73
C LEU A 6 -55.42 -3.66 -76.53
N HIS A 7 -54.80 -3.43 -77.68
CA HIS A 7 -53.45 -2.92 -77.91
C HIS A 7 -53.42 -1.41 -77.63
N SER A 8 -52.22 -0.91 -77.26
CA SER A 8 -51.64 0.28 -77.94
C SER A 8 -50.16 0.56 -77.48
N LEU A 9 -49.39 0.86 -78.41
CA LEU A 9 -48.04 1.15 -78.69
C LEU A 9 -47.27 2.13 -77.73
N PRO A 10 -45.94 2.23 -77.88
CA PRO A 10 -44.98 2.62 -76.83
C PRO A 10 -44.65 4.12 -76.89
N SER A 11 -44.38 4.68 -75.73
CA SER A 11 -43.71 5.97 -75.63
C SER A 11 -42.31 5.77 -75.08
N LEU A 12 -41.30 6.01 -75.93
CA LEU A 12 -39.92 6.17 -75.54
C LEU A 12 -39.79 7.40 -74.64
N ILE A 13 -39.46 7.19 -73.38
CA ILE A 13 -38.93 8.21 -72.48
C ILE A 13 -37.45 7.96 -72.31
N PHE A 14 -36.62 8.82 -72.88
CA PHE A 14 -35.19 8.90 -72.73
C PHE A 14 -34.89 9.32 -71.27
N ALA A 15 -34.62 8.39 -70.37
CA ALA A 15 -34.13 8.71 -69.04
C ALA A 15 -32.62 8.93 -69.09
N ALA A 16 -32.25 10.20 -69.05
CA ALA A 16 -30.85 10.60 -68.85
C ALA A 16 -30.36 10.11 -67.48
N LEU A 17 -29.55 9.05 -67.46
CA LEU A 17 -28.86 8.54 -66.28
C LEU A 17 -27.78 9.55 -65.87
N VAL A 18 -28.11 10.48 -64.97
CA VAL A 18 -27.06 11.29 -64.31
C VAL A 18 -26.31 10.36 -63.36
N ALA A 19 -25.13 9.93 -63.81
CA ALA A 19 -24.18 9.23 -62.95
C ALA A 19 -23.70 10.22 -61.89
N ILE A 20 -24.33 10.16 -60.70
CA ILE A 20 -23.79 10.79 -59.49
C ILE A 20 -22.57 9.93 -59.08
N THR A 21 -21.38 10.33 -59.55
CA THR A 21 -20.15 9.82 -59.02
C THR A 21 -20.08 10.27 -57.55
N PRO A 22 -20.03 9.35 -56.54
CA PRO A 22 -19.78 9.77 -55.20
C PRO A 22 -18.37 10.40 -55.18
N CYS A 23 -18.34 11.72 -54.92
CA CYS A 23 -17.08 12.39 -54.61
C CYS A 23 -16.53 11.72 -53.36
N ALA A 24 -15.62 10.78 -53.54
CA ALA A 24 -14.90 10.20 -52.42
C ALA A 24 -14.14 11.34 -51.74
N VAL A 25 -14.66 11.83 -50.64
CA VAL A 25 -13.94 12.76 -49.78
C VAL A 25 -12.70 11.99 -49.35
N ARG A 26 -11.56 12.29 -49.94
CA ARG A 26 -10.25 11.72 -49.63
C ARG A 26 -9.98 12.15 -48.17
N ALA A 27 -9.94 11.22 -47.25
CA ALA A 27 -9.51 11.50 -45.88
C ALA A 27 -8.11 12.15 -45.96
N ALA A 28 -7.95 13.30 -45.33
CA ALA A 28 -6.67 13.99 -45.28
C ALA A 28 -5.61 13.07 -44.66
N SER A 29 -4.42 13.04 -45.21
CA SER A 29 -3.32 12.26 -44.62
C SER A 29 -2.94 12.83 -43.25
N ALA A 30 -2.34 12.01 -42.38
CA ALA A 30 -1.90 12.46 -41.05
C ALA A 30 -0.92 13.66 -41.15
N SER A 31 -0.12 13.74 -42.22
CA SER A 31 0.75 14.87 -42.49
C SER A 31 -0.03 16.14 -42.84
N GLU A 32 -1.01 16.05 -43.74
CA GLU A 32 -1.88 17.19 -44.09
C GLU A 32 -2.67 17.70 -42.88
N LEU A 33 -3.14 16.78 -42.01
CA LEU A 33 -3.81 17.16 -40.79
C LEU A 33 -2.87 17.83 -39.79
N LEU A 34 -1.61 17.38 -39.68
CA LEU A 34 -0.62 18.00 -38.81
C LEU A 34 -0.29 19.43 -39.28
N GLU A 35 -0.05 19.62 -40.57
CA GLU A 35 0.17 20.95 -41.16
C GLU A 35 -1.02 21.89 -40.97
N LYS A 36 -2.25 21.37 -41.14
CA LYS A 36 -3.49 22.10 -40.84
C LYS A 36 -3.59 22.47 -39.35
N GLY A 37 -3.23 21.55 -38.46
CA GLY A 37 -3.20 21.81 -37.01
C GLY A 37 -2.22 22.94 -36.67
N ILE A 38 -0.99 22.89 -37.21
CA ILE A 38 0.04 23.90 -37.03
C ILE A 38 -0.43 25.27 -37.56
N TYR A 39 -0.97 25.31 -38.78
CA TYR A 39 -1.52 26.55 -39.35
C TYR A 39 -2.67 27.13 -38.51
N THR A 40 -3.54 26.25 -37.97
CA THR A 40 -4.67 26.66 -37.12
C THR A 40 -4.18 27.22 -35.79
N GLU A 41 -3.14 26.60 -35.19
CA GLU A 41 -2.51 27.04 -33.96
C GLU A 41 -1.75 28.37 -34.14
N GLU A 42 -0.79 28.39 -35.09
CA GLU A 42 0.21 29.45 -35.15
C GLU A 42 -0.25 30.66 -35.99
N THR A 43 -1.04 30.44 -37.06
CA THR A 43 -1.47 31.50 -37.98
C THR A 43 -2.88 32.02 -37.64
N LYS A 44 -3.83 31.14 -37.38
CA LYS A 44 -5.19 31.56 -37.04
C LYS A 44 -5.36 31.89 -35.56
N GLY A 45 -4.50 31.36 -34.69
CA GLY A 45 -4.62 31.48 -33.22
C GLY A 45 -5.80 30.76 -32.64
N ASP A 46 -6.45 29.86 -33.39
CA ASP A 46 -7.59 29.07 -32.93
C ASP A 46 -7.10 27.80 -32.19
N ILE A 47 -6.77 28.01 -30.92
CA ILE A 47 -6.18 26.95 -30.08
C ILE A 47 -7.16 25.78 -29.85
N ASP A 48 -8.46 26.03 -29.74
CA ASP A 48 -9.45 24.95 -29.51
C ASP A 48 -9.62 24.07 -30.76
N ALA A 49 -9.65 24.69 -31.97
CA ALA A 49 -9.67 23.92 -33.20
C ALA A 49 -8.36 23.14 -33.40
N ALA A 50 -7.21 23.70 -33.01
CA ALA A 50 -5.91 23.02 -33.10
C ALA A 50 -5.88 21.82 -32.16
N ILE A 51 -6.35 21.93 -30.91
CA ILE A 51 -6.50 20.83 -29.95
C ILE A 51 -7.29 19.68 -30.57
N THR A 52 -8.43 19.97 -31.17
CA THR A 52 -9.28 18.95 -31.83
C THR A 52 -8.54 18.21 -32.94
N ILE A 53 -7.79 18.92 -33.77
CA ILE A 53 -7.01 18.33 -34.87
C ILE A 53 -5.89 17.45 -34.29
N TYR A 54 -5.13 17.92 -33.30
CA TYR A 54 -4.07 17.13 -32.69
C TYR A 54 -4.57 15.90 -31.97
N GLN A 55 -5.72 15.97 -31.30
CA GLN A 55 -6.39 14.80 -30.70
C GLN A 55 -6.75 13.74 -31.74
N GLN A 56 -7.26 14.16 -32.89
CA GLN A 56 -7.58 13.26 -34.01
C GLN A 56 -6.33 12.52 -34.49
N ILE A 57 -5.22 13.24 -34.74
CA ILE A 57 -3.96 12.66 -35.22
C ILE A 57 -3.38 11.69 -34.16
N ALA A 58 -3.39 12.07 -32.90
CA ALA A 58 -2.90 11.23 -31.81
C ALA A 58 -3.71 9.94 -31.64
N ALA A 59 -5.02 9.96 -31.94
CA ALA A 59 -5.87 8.77 -31.90
C ALA A 59 -5.63 7.81 -33.10
N GLU A 60 -5.17 8.33 -34.24
CA GLU A 60 -4.89 7.57 -35.47
C GLU A 60 -3.43 7.06 -35.53
N ALA A 61 -2.74 6.94 -34.41
CA ALA A 61 -1.30 6.65 -34.28
C ALA A 61 -0.78 5.42 -35.06
N LYS A 62 -1.65 4.54 -35.55
CA LYS A 62 -1.26 3.32 -36.28
C LYS A 62 -0.58 3.59 -37.65
N ALA A 63 -0.75 4.77 -38.22
CA ALA A 63 -0.25 5.08 -39.56
C ALA A 63 1.16 5.74 -39.56
N SER A 64 1.53 6.49 -38.54
CA SER A 64 2.84 7.11 -38.36
C SER A 64 3.08 7.50 -36.90
N GLN A 65 3.92 6.72 -36.22
CA GLN A 65 4.27 6.98 -34.81
C GLN A 65 4.89 8.37 -34.61
N SER A 66 5.77 8.82 -35.51
CA SER A 66 6.43 10.12 -35.38
C SER A 66 5.46 11.31 -35.53
N LEU A 67 4.49 11.24 -36.44
CA LEU A 67 3.48 12.30 -36.60
C LEU A 67 2.51 12.33 -35.41
N ALA A 68 2.14 11.16 -34.90
CA ALA A 68 1.30 11.05 -33.69
C ALA A 68 2.02 11.62 -32.47
N ALA A 69 3.30 11.32 -32.28
CA ALA A 69 4.11 11.89 -31.23
C ALA A 69 4.24 13.41 -31.30
N GLN A 70 4.46 13.94 -32.53
CA GLN A 70 4.50 15.40 -32.77
C GLN A 70 3.16 16.05 -32.43
N ALA A 71 2.05 15.45 -32.88
CA ALA A 71 0.69 15.93 -32.54
C ALA A 71 0.43 15.89 -31.04
N GLN A 72 0.88 14.83 -30.36
CA GLN A 72 0.72 14.69 -28.93
C GLN A 72 1.51 15.76 -28.14
N LEU A 73 2.74 16.11 -28.59
CA LEU A 73 3.52 17.20 -27.99
C LEU A 73 2.78 18.54 -28.15
N ARG A 74 2.32 18.85 -29.37
CA ARG A 74 1.61 20.10 -29.67
C ARG A 74 0.26 20.17 -28.94
N LEU A 75 -0.42 19.06 -28.79
CA LEU A 75 -1.64 18.97 -27.97
C LEU A 75 -1.35 19.45 -26.55
N GLY A 76 -0.31 18.91 -25.89
CA GLY A 76 0.08 19.34 -24.55
C GLY A 76 0.40 20.83 -24.49
N GLN A 77 1.15 21.36 -25.46
CA GLN A 77 1.48 22.79 -25.52
C GLN A 77 0.24 23.68 -25.70
N CYS A 78 -0.70 23.28 -26.56
CA CYS A 78 -1.98 23.99 -26.73
C CYS A 78 -2.84 23.99 -25.48
N LEU A 79 -2.85 22.86 -24.75
CA LEU A 79 -3.56 22.73 -23.46
C LEU A 79 -2.97 23.68 -22.41
N LEU A 80 -1.64 23.83 -22.34
CA LEU A 80 -0.98 24.83 -21.47
C LEU A 80 -1.40 26.26 -21.82
N LYS A 81 -1.44 26.61 -23.13
CA LYS A 81 -1.91 27.93 -23.59
C LYS A 81 -3.35 28.23 -23.13
N LYS A 82 -4.18 27.17 -22.98
CA LYS A 82 -5.56 27.26 -22.48
C LYS A 82 -5.69 27.16 -20.96
N LYS A 83 -4.57 27.07 -20.22
CA LYS A 83 -4.54 26.85 -18.76
C LYS A 83 -5.26 25.57 -18.34
N ARG A 84 -5.22 24.54 -19.18
CA ARG A 84 -5.74 23.20 -18.90
C ARG A 84 -4.56 22.31 -18.46
N ASP A 85 -3.93 22.69 -17.34
CA ASP A 85 -2.62 22.16 -16.92
C ASP A 85 -2.64 20.64 -16.67
N ALA A 86 -3.68 20.11 -16.03
CA ALA A 86 -3.82 18.67 -15.80
C ALA A 86 -3.88 17.85 -17.11
N GLU A 87 -4.61 18.36 -18.09
CA GLU A 87 -4.73 17.70 -19.39
C GLU A 87 -3.44 17.83 -20.21
N ALA A 88 -2.71 18.92 -20.06
CA ALA A 88 -1.40 19.10 -20.67
C ALA A 88 -0.39 18.09 -20.11
N VAL A 89 -0.33 17.93 -18.79
CA VAL A 89 0.50 16.90 -18.11
C VAL A 89 0.17 15.53 -18.67
N ALA A 90 -1.11 15.15 -18.69
CA ALA A 90 -1.56 13.87 -19.24
C ALA A 90 -1.15 13.67 -20.71
N ALA A 91 -1.19 14.74 -21.53
CA ALA A 91 -0.76 14.68 -22.92
C ALA A 91 0.76 14.44 -23.05
N PHE A 92 1.60 15.09 -22.25
CA PHE A 92 3.05 14.89 -22.27
C PHE A 92 3.46 13.51 -21.73
N GLU A 93 2.84 13.04 -20.63
CA GLU A 93 3.09 11.71 -20.08
C GLU A 93 2.67 10.62 -21.08
N LYS A 94 1.54 10.80 -21.78
CA LYS A 94 1.08 9.89 -22.82
C LYS A 94 2.09 9.82 -23.99
N LEU A 95 2.68 10.95 -24.40
CA LEU A 95 3.75 10.96 -25.41
C LEU A 95 4.92 10.10 -24.96
N ILE A 96 5.38 10.26 -23.73
CA ILE A 96 6.52 9.53 -23.17
C ILE A 96 6.23 8.02 -23.11
N ALA A 97 5.03 7.63 -22.71
CA ALA A 97 4.61 6.24 -22.58
C ALA A 97 4.40 5.54 -23.93
N ASP A 98 3.69 6.20 -24.86
CA ASP A 98 3.29 5.58 -26.14
C ASP A 98 4.37 5.64 -27.22
N PHE A 99 5.31 6.61 -27.13
CA PHE A 99 6.33 6.87 -28.14
C PHE A 99 7.77 6.95 -27.57
N PRO A 100 8.23 5.96 -26.79
CA PRO A 100 9.55 6.03 -26.14
C PRO A 100 10.72 6.07 -27.13
N GLY A 101 10.50 5.65 -28.40
CA GLY A 101 11.48 5.71 -29.48
C GLY A 101 11.74 7.11 -30.03
N GLU A 102 10.84 8.07 -29.83
CA GLU A 102 10.92 9.45 -30.31
C GLU A 102 11.70 10.33 -29.31
N LYS A 103 12.99 10.02 -29.13
CA LYS A 103 13.84 10.54 -28.05
C LYS A 103 13.82 12.07 -27.89
N GLU A 104 13.86 12.81 -29.01
CA GLU A 104 13.84 14.28 -28.98
C GLU A 104 12.51 14.85 -28.50
N LEU A 105 11.39 14.25 -28.94
CA LEU A 105 10.05 14.67 -28.53
C LEU A 105 9.78 14.31 -27.08
N VAL A 106 10.25 13.13 -26.64
CA VAL A 106 10.21 12.70 -25.22
C VAL A 106 10.99 13.66 -24.35
N THR A 107 12.19 14.08 -24.76
CA THR A 107 12.98 15.06 -24.01
C THR A 107 12.25 16.39 -23.90
N LYS A 108 11.68 16.90 -25.00
CA LYS A 108 10.89 18.13 -24.99
C LYS A 108 9.63 18.01 -24.12
N ALA A 109 8.92 16.88 -24.17
CA ALA A 109 7.74 16.66 -23.32
C ALA A 109 8.10 16.73 -21.84
N ARG A 110 9.25 16.15 -21.44
CA ARG A 110 9.73 16.21 -20.05
C ARG A 110 10.01 17.63 -19.56
N GLU A 111 10.40 18.56 -20.44
CA GLU A 111 10.61 19.97 -20.08
C GLU A 111 9.32 20.69 -19.63
N TYR A 112 8.17 20.23 -20.12
CA TYR A 112 6.85 20.77 -19.76
C TYR A 112 6.21 20.09 -18.56
N LEU A 113 6.71 18.90 -18.19
CA LEU A 113 6.25 18.25 -16.98
C LEU A 113 6.83 18.98 -15.77
N PRO A 114 6.09 19.00 -14.64
CA PRO A 114 6.68 19.42 -13.38
C PRO A 114 8.00 18.66 -13.21
N ALA A 115 9.06 19.36 -12.84
CA ALA A 115 10.34 18.73 -12.60
C ALA A 115 10.12 17.53 -11.68
N ASP A 116 10.43 16.32 -12.17
CA ASP A 116 10.40 15.14 -11.34
C ASP A 116 11.32 15.39 -10.14
N ILE A 117 10.86 15.00 -8.97
CA ILE A 117 11.68 15.08 -7.76
C ILE A 117 12.93 14.26 -8.06
N ALA A 118 14.09 14.90 -8.01
CA ALA A 118 15.35 14.23 -8.24
C ALA A 118 15.53 13.13 -7.19
N LEU A 119 15.50 11.87 -7.63
CA LEU A 119 15.69 10.71 -6.77
C LEU A 119 17.06 10.10 -7.01
N GLY A 120 17.76 9.79 -5.92
CA GLY A 120 18.97 9.00 -5.95
C GLY A 120 18.70 7.52 -6.26
N PRO A 121 19.77 6.69 -6.30
CA PRO A 121 19.63 5.26 -6.46
C PRO A 121 18.81 4.65 -5.32
N VAL A 122 18.22 3.47 -5.55
CA VAL A 122 17.52 2.70 -4.54
C VAL A 122 18.50 2.31 -3.43
N PRO A 123 18.28 2.72 -2.16
CA PRO A 123 19.23 2.46 -1.07
C PRO A 123 18.96 1.16 -0.30
N TRP A 124 17.91 0.44 -0.65
CA TRP A 124 17.53 -0.83 -0.01
C TRP A 124 17.81 -2.01 -0.92
N VAL A 125 17.77 -3.20 -0.32
CA VAL A 125 17.88 -4.48 -1.01
C VAL A 125 16.55 -5.22 -0.98
N ASP A 126 16.38 -6.19 -1.89
CA ASP A 126 15.20 -7.05 -1.89
C ASP A 126 15.07 -7.81 -0.57
N GLY A 127 13.87 -7.77 0.00
CA GLY A 127 13.57 -8.36 1.31
C GLY A 127 14.01 -7.52 2.51
N GLU A 128 14.40 -6.25 2.33
CA GLU A 128 14.75 -5.38 3.47
C GLU A 128 13.57 -5.16 4.40
N ARG A 129 13.84 -5.26 5.70
CA ARG A 129 12.90 -4.98 6.81
C ARG A 129 13.57 -4.08 7.83
N GLN A 130 12.93 -2.96 8.16
CA GLN A 130 13.33 -2.07 9.24
C GLN A 130 12.21 -2.10 10.29
N GLN A 131 12.48 -2.62 11.46
CA GLN A 131 11.51 -2.65 12.56
C GLN A 131 11.75 -1.48 13.51
N LEU A 132 10.71 -0.69 13.76
CA LEU A 132 10.72 0.43 14.68
C LEU A 132 9.79 0.13 15.86
N THR A 133 10.24 0.48 17.06
CA THR A 133 9.40 0.50 18.27
C THR A 133 8.64 1.81 18.34
N LEU A 134 7.33 1.75 18.57
CA LEU A 134 6.47 2.92 18.70
C LEU A 134 6.25 3.25 20.18
N THR A 135 6.51 4.50 20.56
CA THR A 135 6.32 5.00 21.92
C THR A 135 5.47 6.26 21.93
N LEU A 136 4.71 6.46 22.99
CA LEU A 136 4.09 7.75 23.34
C LEU A 136 4.97 8.54 24.30
N GLY A 137 4.61 9.78 24.57
CA GLY A 137 5.26 10.66 25.55
C GLY A 137 5.52 9.92 26.88
N GLY A 138 6.73 10.11 27.44
CA GLY A 138 7.17 9.39 28.65
C GLY A 138 7.73 7.98 28.39
N GLY A 139 7.92 7.56 27.13
CA GLY A 139 8.57 6.29 26.75
C GLY A 139 7.66 5.07 26.85
N LEU A 140 6.34 5.24 26.95
CA LEU A 140 5.40 4.11 26.96
C LEU A 140 5.39 3.44 25.56
N VAL A 141 5.85 2.20 25.49
CA VAL A 141 5.82 1.39 24.28
C VAL A 141 4.37 0.97 23.98
N ILE A 142 3.85 1.45 22.83
CA ILE A 142 2.47 1.22 22.39
C ILE A 142 2.37 0.26 21.21
N GLY A 143 3.45 0.05 20.46
CA GLY A 143 3.36 -0.75 19.26
C GLY A 143 4.70 -0.91 18.53
N THR A 144 4.59 -1.38 17.31
CA THR A 144 5.70 -1.54 16.38
C THR A 144 5.30 -1.11 14.97
N MET A 145 6.28 -0.71 14.18
CA MET A 145 6.14 -0.51 12.74
C MET A 145 7.27 -1.25 12.03
N GLU A 146 6.95 -2.00 11.00
CA GLU A 146 7.92 -2.62 10.09
C GLU A 146 7.80 -1.96 8.72
N LEU A 147 8.88 -1.29 8.26
CA LEU A 147 9.03 -0.87 6.87
C LEU A 147 9.53 -2.04 6.04
N ARG A 148 9.01 -2.16 4.82
CA ARG A 148 9.23 -3.30 3.93
C ARG A 148 9.59 -2.83 2.53
N ALA A 149 10.54 -3.53 1.90
CA ALA A 149 10.87 -3.33 0.50
C ALA A 149 11.14 -4.69 -0.14
N ASP A 150 10.32 -5.06 -1.12
CA ASP A 150 10.38 -6.34 -1.84
C ASP A 150 10.37 -6.09 -3.35
N LEU A 151 11.20 -6.79 -4.11
CA LEU A 151 11.14 -6.79 -5.56
C LEU A 151 10.11 -7.83 -6.00
N VAL A 152 9.07 -7.38 -6.71
CA VAL A 152 7.93 -8.23 -7.12
C VAL A 152 7.72 -8.18 -8.63
N GLU A 153 7.08 -9.23 -9.17
CA GLU A 153 6.53 -9.19 -10.52
C GLU A 153 5.14 -8.53 -10.46
N SER A 154 4.94 -7.50 -11.26
CA SER A 154 3.69 -6.77 -11.42
C SER A 154 3.20 -6.83 -12.86
N ALA A 155 1.97 -6.39 -13.14
CA ALA A 155 1.37 -6.45 -14.48
C ALA A 155 2.16 -5.72 -15.57
N GLY A 156 3.04 -4.77 -15.20
CA GLY A 156 3.93 -4.02 -16.11
C GLY A 156 5.38 -4.49 -16.14
N GLY A 157 5.73 -5.58 -15.44
CA GLY A 157 7.10 -6.05 -15.25
C GLY A 157 7.52 -6.01 -13.78
N LYS A 158 8.83 -5.86 -13.50
CA LYS A 158 9.33 -5.75 -12.13
C LYS A 158 8.90 -4.44 -11.49
N ALA A 159 8.50 -4.50 -10.23
CA ALA A 159 8.17 -3.35 -9.40
C ALA A 159 8.81 -3.50 -8.01
N TRP A 160 9.10 -2.38 -7.35
CA TRP A 160 9.35 -2.40 -5.92
C TRP A 160 8.02 -2.30 -5.18
N ARG A 161 7.72 -3.30 -4.35
CA ARG A 161 6.64 -3.23 -3.36
C ARG A 161 7.19 -2.66 -2.08
N VAL A 162 6.89 -1.41 -1.81
CA VAL A 162 7.26 -0.71 -0.58
C VAL A 162 6.03 -0.48 0.28
N GLY A 163 6.20 -0.40 1.59
CA GLY A 163 5.08 -0.18 2.49
C GLY A 163 5.44 -0.43 3.93
N ARG A 164 4.42 -0.55 4.76
CA ARG A 164 4.61 -0.75 6.20
C ARG A 164 3.53 -1.61 6.81
N ARG A 165 3.90 -2.24 7.91
CA ARG A 165 2.97 -2.86 8.86
C ARG A 165 3.11 -2.15 10.19
N MET A 166 2.01 -1.86 10.82
CA MET A 166 2.00 -1.18 12.11
C MET A 166 1.02 -1.86 13.05
N HIS A 167 1.43 -2.01 14.29
CA HIS A 167 0.60 -2.39 15.41
C HIS A 167 0.70 -1.31 16.48
N GLY A 168 -0.45 -0.77 16.89
CA GLY A 168 -0.52 0.32 17.88
C GLY A 168 -1.69 1.23 17.60
N GLY A 169 -2.78 1.07 18.36
CA GLY A 169 -4.05 1.75 18.09
C GLY A 169 -4.90 1.11 16.98
N GLY A 170 -4.61 -0.14 16.64
CA GLY A 170 -5.14 -0.95 15.55
C GLY A 170 -4.02 -1.49 14.68
N ASP A 171 -4.28 -2.60 13.97
CA ASP A 171 -3.34 -3.16 13.03
C ASP A 171 -3.53 -2.52 11.67
N MET A 172 -2.42 -2.10 11.05
CA MET A 172 -2.39 -1.50 9.73
C MET A 172 -1.38 -2.22 8.84
N LEU A 173 -1.79 -2.50 7.63
CA LEU A 173 -0.95 -2.97 6.54
C LEU A 173 -1.10 -2.00 5.37
N SER A 174 0.01 -1.56 4.80
CA SER A 174 0.00 -0.82 3.54
C SER A 174 1.11 -1.29 2.61
N SER A 175 0.87 -1.16 1.31
CA SER A 175 1.86 -1.42 0.27
C SER A 175 1.58 -0.57 -0.95
N VAL A 176 2.65 -0.16 -1.63
CA VAL A 176 2.61 0.52 -2.92
C VAL A 176 3.58 -0.20 -3.84
N ASP A 177 3.08 -0.64 -4.99
CA ASP A 177 3.95 -1.10 -6.07
C ASP A 177 4.39 0.12 -6.87
N VAL A 178 5.68 0.34 -6.97
CA VAL A 178 6.27 1.50 -7.64
C VAL A 178 7.17 1.07 -8.79
N ASP A 179 7.22 1.88 -9.82
CA ASP A 179 8.14 1.69 -10.94
C ASP A 179 9.60 1.75 -10.44
N PRO A 180 10.47 0.81 -10.81
CA PRO A 180 11.83 0.74 -10.26
C PRO A 180 12.73 1.94 -10.57
N GLU A 181 12.52 2.59 -11.71
CA GLU A 181 13.35 3.72 -12.17
C GLU A 181 12.80 5.06 -11.68
N SER A 182 11.55 5.36 -12.00
CA SER A 182 10.92 6.65 -11.69
C SER A 182 10.37 6.73 -10.26
N PHE A 183 10.19 5.59 -9.61
CA PHE A 183 9.52 5.47 -8.31
C PHE A 183 8.08 6.00 -8.30
N ARG A 184 7.44 6.05 -9.47
CA ARG A 184 6.02 6.42 -9.57
C ARG A 184 5.14 5.27 -9.10
N PRO A 185 4.09 5.54 -8.31
CA PRO A 185 3.17 4.51 -7.87
C PRO A 185 2.40 3.91 -9.05
N LEU A 186 2.26 2.60 -9.06
CA LEU A 186 1.48 1.82 -10.01
C LEU A 186 0.15 1.40 -9.38
N THR A 187 0.22 0.81 -8.20
CA THR A 187 -0.93 0.43 -7.39
C THR A 187 -0.62 0.67 -5.92
N SER A 188 -1.65 0.94 -5.13
CA SER A 188 -1.53 0.93 -3.68
C SER A 188 -2.64 0.12 -3.02
N TYR A 189 -2.32 -0.43 -1.86
CA TYR A 189 -3.25 -1.15 -1.00
C TYR A 189 -3.06 -0.73 0.44
N TRP A 190 -4.16 -0.59 1.14
CA TRP A 190 -4.18 -0.22 2.54
C TRP A 190 -5.29 -0.96 3.28
N LYS A 191 -4.99 -1.47 4.47
CA LYS A 191 -5.93 -2.17 5.35
C LYS A 191 -5.71 -1.75 6.79
N HIS A 192 -6.79 -1.53 7.51
CA HIS A 192 -6.77 -1.24 8.94
C HIS A 192 -7.93 -1.97 9.62
N THR A 193 -7.68 -2.59 10.76
CA THR A 193 -8.67 -3.41 11.47
C THR A 193 -9.97 -2.68 11.80
N LEU A 194 -9.91 -1.36 12.04
CA LEU A 194 -11.07 -0.54 12.38
C LEU A 194 -11.68 0.20 11.18
N LEU A 195 -10.84 0.64 10.22
CA LEU A 195 -11.25 1.55 9.15
C LEU A 195 -11.55 0.84 7.82
N GLY A 196 -11.26 -0.46 7.73
CA GLY A 196 -11.47 -1.25 6.52
C GLY A 196 -10.30 -1.21 5.56
N GLU A 197 -10.57 -1.35 4.28
CA GLU A 197 -9.57 -1.48 3.20
C GLU A 197 -9.76 -0.39 2.16
N ALA A 198 -8.66 0.01 1.53
CA ALA A 198 -8.67 0.88 0.36
C ALA A 198 -7.57 0.43 -0.60
N SER A 199 -7.81 0.64 -1.89
CA SER A 199 -6.81 0.40 -2.94
C SER A 199 -6.87 1.51 -3.98
N ALA A 200 -5.75 1.74 -4.67
CA ALA A 200 -5.70 2.65 -5.79
C ALA A 200 -4.93 2.06 -6.97
N VAL A 201 -5.33 2.46 -8.17
CA VAL A 201 -4.60 2.21 -9.42
C VAL A 201 -4.23 3.56 -10.00
N PHE A 202 -2.93 3.76 -10.21
CA PHE A 202 -2.36 4.99 -10.75
C PHE A 202 -2.22 4.85 -12.27
N LYS A 203 -2.79 5.79 -12.99
CA LYS A 203 -2.70 5.91 -14.44
C LYS A 203 -2.24 7.31 -14.79
N THR A 204 -1.87 7.51 -16.04
CA THR A 204 -1.51 8.83 -16.53
C THR A 204 -2.66 9.83 -16.31
N GLY A 205 -2.43 10.84 -15.47
CA GLY A 205 -3.39 11.91 -15.18
C GLY A 205 -4.59 11.52 -14.31
N GLU A 206 -4.69 10.29 -13.82
CA GLU A 206 -5.80 9.89 -12.94
C GLU A 206 -5.40 8.80 -11.93
N VAL A 207 -6.07 8.81 -10.80
CA VAL A 207 -5.96 7.79 -9.76
C VAL A 207 -7.35 7.22 -9.48
N GLN A 208 -7.51 5.92 -9.67
CA GLN A 208 -8.76 5.21 -9.42
C GLN A 208 -8.70 4.59 -8.02
N ILE A 209 -9.63 4.97 -7.15
CA ILE A 209 -9.64 4.57 -5.73
C ILE A 209 -10.90 3.77 -5.43
N THR A 210 -10.71 2.65 -4.73
CA THR A 210 -11.79 1.82 -4.17
C THR A 210 -11.57 1.70 -2.67
N ALA A 211 -12.62 1.88 -1.88
CA ALA A 211 -12.54 1.75 -0.42
C ALA A 211 -13.80 1.08 0.14
N THR A 212 -13.64 0.35 1.24
CA THR A 212 -14.74 -0.36 1.92
C THR A 212 -15.88 0.59 2.26
N GLY A 213 -17.09 0.25 1.82
CA GLY A 213 -18.31 1.02 2.11
C GLY A 213 -18.42 2.36 1.37
N LYS A 214 -17.60 2.60 0.36
CA LYS A 214 -17.65 3.79 -0.49
C LYS A 214 -17.79 3.40 -1.96
N GLU A 215 -18.41 4.26 -2.75
CA GLU A 215 -18.42 4.12 -4.21
C GLU A 215 -17.01 4.35 -4.78
N PRO A 216 -16.59 3.60 -5.81
CA PRO A 216 -15.35 3.85 -6.49
C PRO A 216 -15.27 5.27 -7.03
N GLN A 217 -14.12 5.90 -6.89
CA GLN A 217 -13.91 7.28 -7.34
C GLN A 217 -12.65 7.40 -8.22
N THR A 218 -12.68 8.40 -9.09
CA THR A 218 -11.53 8.77 -9.91
C THR A 218 -11.09 10.19 -9.55
N VAL A 219 -9.87 10.33 -9.10
CA VAL A 219 -9.23 11.62 -8.82
C VAL A 219 -8.34 11.98 -10.01
N ARG A 220 -8.39 13.24 -10.45
CA ARG A 220 -7.54 13.78 -11.51
C ARG A 220 -6.71 14.91 -10.93
N PRO A 221 -5.54 14.60 -10.37
CA PRO A 221 -4.66 15.63 -9.80
C PRO A 221 -4.06 16.50 -10.92
N ASP A 222 -3.82 17.78 -10.61
CA ASP A 222 -3.21 18.74 -11.56
C ASP A 222 -1.74 18.42 -11.86
N LYS A 223 -1.10 17.60 -11.04
CA LYS A 223 0.29 17.15 -11.15
C LYS A 223 0.38 15.67 -10.83
N ALA A 224 1.43 15.02 -11.30
CA ALA A 224 1.73 13.67 -10.90
C ALA A 224 1.94 13.60 -9.37
N VAL A 225 1.31 12.62 -8.73
CA VAL A 225 1.30 12.46 -7.27
C VAL A 225 2.01 11.18 -6.85
N TYR A 226 2.45 11.15 -5.61
CA TYR A 226 2.98 9.97 -4.91
C TYR A 226 1.97 9.51 -3.86
N ASP A 227 1.90 8.20 -3.60
CA ASP A 227 1.03 7.70 -2.55
C ASP A 227 1.62 7.99 -1.16
N ASN A 228 0.79 8.35 -0.20
CA ASN A 228 1.22 8.58 1.19
C ASN A 228 1.97 7.40 1.81
N GLU A 229 1.67 6.17 1.39
CA GLU A 229 2.26 4.97 1.97
C GLU A 229 3.69 4.67 1.46
N GLU A 230 4.08 5.21 0.29
CA GLU A 230 5.46 5.11 -0.22
C GLU A 230 6.38 6.23 0.30
N PHE A 231 5.80 7.28 0.90
CA PHE A 231 6.50 8.52 1.26
C PHE A 231 7.78 8.28 2.09
N MET A 232 7.74 7.37 3.07
CA MET A 232 8.91 7.06 3.91
C MET A 232 10.07 6.45 3.10
N HIS A 233 9.76 5.61 2.10
CA HIS A 233 10.77 5.05 1.19
C HIS A 233 11.26 6.10 0.20
N MET A 234 10.36 6.93 -0.31
CA MET A 234 10.72 8.02 -1.21
C MET A 234 11.71 8.98 -0.57
N MET A 235 11.51 9.38 0.69
CA MET A 235 12.45 10.25 1.40
C MET A 235 13.87 9.68 1.45
N ARG A 236 14.02 8.36 1.51
CA ARG A 236 15.33 7.69 1.51
C ARG A 236 16.07 7.83 0.17
N ARG A 237 15.37 8.15 -0.91
CA ARG A 237 15.93 8.38 -2.25
C ARG A 237 16.21 9.86 -2.54
N LEU A 238 15.78 10.78 -1.69
CA LEU A 238 16.03 12.20 -1.89
C LEU A 238 17.53 12.54 -1.76
N PRO A 239 18.05 13.53 -2.48
CA PRO A 239 19.44 13.99 -2.39
C PRO A 239 19.65 14.81 -1.10
N LEU A 240 19.47 14.15 0.06
CA LEU A 240 19.51 14.79 1.37
C LEU A 240 20.87 15.40 1.65
N GLN A 241 20.87 16.70 1.91
CA GLN A 241 21.98 17.48 2.46
C GLN A 241 21.39 18.64 3.26
N VAL A 242 22.09 19.15 4.24
CA VAL A 242 21.61 20.29 5.04
C VAL A 242 21.27 21.48 4.11
N GLY A 243 20.07 22.03 4.28
CA GLY A 243 19.52 23.07 3.42
C GLY A 243 18.73 22.58 2.20
N TYR A 244 18.71 21.26 1.91
CA TYR A 244 17.85 20.71 0.85
C TYR A 244 16.37 20.91 1.23
N LYS A 245 15.59 21.44 0.27
CA LYS A 245 14.15 21.67 0.40
C LYS A 245 13.42 21.16 -0.83
N THR A 246 12.26 20.57 -0.64
CA THR A 246 11.35 20.21 -1.71
C THR A 246 9.92 20.10 -1.21
N THR A 247 8.96 20.03 -2.14
CA THR A 247 7.55 19.75 -1.85
C THR A 247 7.12 18.56 -2.68
N ILE A 248 6.55 17.56 -2.02
CA ILE A 248 6.11 16.29 -2.62
C ILE A 248 4.59 16.31 -2.74
N PRO A 249 4.01 16.32 -3.94
CA PRO A 249 2.56 16.18 -4.12
C PRO A 249 2.15 14.75 -3.74
N THR A 250 1.46 14.62 -2.62
CA THR A 250 1.10 13.33 -2.01
C THR A 250 -0.40 13.13 -2.03
N ILE A 251 -0.87 11.95 -2.47
CA ILE A 251 -2.28 11.55 -2.41
C ILE A 251 -2.51 10.56 -1.27
N THR A 252 -3.61 10.75 -0.53
CA THR A 252 -4.01 9.83 0.54
C THR A 252 -5.11 8.89 0.04
N THR A 253 -4.77 7.65 -0.30
CA THR A 253 -5.74 6.64 -0.80
C THR A 253 -6.83 6.37 0.24
N LEU A 254 -6.48 6.18 1.51
CA LEU A 254 -7.43 6.02 2.62
C LEU A 254 -8.29 7.25 2.84
N GLY A 255 -7.73 8.45 2.70
CA GLY A 255 -8.41 9.73 2.89
C GLY A 255 -9.41 10.07 1.78
N GLY A 256 -9.63 9.16 0.82
CA GLY A 256 -10.53 9.38 -0.32
C GLY A 256 -9.90 10.23 -1.41
N GLY A 257 -8.59 10.09 -1.64
CA GLY A 257 -7.91 10.73 -2.76
C GLY A 257 -7.62 12.22 -2.57
N VAL A 258 -7.52 12.69 -1.33
CA VAL A 258 -7.11 14.07 -1.06
C VAL A 258 -5.64 14.23 -1.43
N VAL A 259 -5.35 15.21 -2.27
CA VAL A 259 -3.97 15.58 -2.64
C VAL A 259 -3.46 16.65 -1.70
N ILE A 260 -2.33 16.37 -1.04
CA ILE A 260 -1.67 17.26 -0.07
C ILE A 260 -0.24 17.50 -0.54
N PRO A 261 0.18 18.74 -0.77
CA PRO A 261 1.59 19.05 -0.96
C PRO A 261 2.31 18.93 0.38
N VAL A 262 3.28 18.03 0.50
CA VAL A 262 4.07 17.84 1.72
C VAL A 262 5.44 18.49 1.52
N GLY A 263 5.65 19.59 2.20
CA GLY A 263 6.92 20.32 2.23
C GLY A 263 7.90 19.69 3.23
N LEU A 264 9.17 19.62 2.86
CA LEU A 264 10.24 19.17 3.74
C LEU A 264 11.50 20.03 3.60
N GLU A 265 12.28 20.07 4.68
CA GLU A 265 13.59 20.71 4.72
C GLU A 265 14.57 19.86 5.55
N VAL A 266 15.79 19.67 5.06
CA VAL A 266 16.87 19.09 5.85
C VAL A 266 17.51 20.19 6.70
N THR A 267 17.23 20.22 8.00
CA THR A 267 17.62 21.33 8.89
C THR A 267 18.96 21.11 9.58
N ALA A 268 19.37 19.86 9.80
CA ALA A 268 20.59 19.55 10.53
C ALA A 268 21.10 18.12 10.23
N LYS A 269 22.32 17.83 10.69
CA LYS A 269 22.80 16.47 10.95
C LYS A 269 22.88 16.28 12.46
N GLU A 270 22.39 15.14 12.93
CA GLU A 270 22.38 14.77 14.35
C GLU A 270 22.78 13.31 14.51
N THR A 271 23.50 12.98 15.56
CA THR A 271 23.79 11.59 15.91
C THR A 271 22.65 11.06 16.78
N ILE A 272 21.96 10.04 16.33
CA ILE A 272 20.78 9.44 16.98
C ILE A 272 21.15 8.07 17.52
N GLU A 273 20.85 7.85 18.81
CA GLU A 273 21.01 6.55 19.47
C GLU A 273 19.63 5.90 19.67
N VAL A 274 19.49 4.67 19.16
CA VAL A 274 18.27 3.86 19.18
C VAL A 274 18.62 2.41 19.51
N PRO A 275 17.66 1.52 19.78
CA PRO A 275 17.97 0.11 20.09
C PRO A 275 18.80 -0.61 19.02
N ALA A 276 18.68 -0.25 17.75
CA ALA A 276 19.49 -0.82 16.66
C ALA A 276 20.96 -0.33 16.64
N GLY A 277 21.31 0.72 17.38
CA GLY A 277 22.65 1.28 17.42
C GLY A 277 22.68 2.81 17.39
N LYS A 278 23.84 3.33 16.99
CA LYS A 278 24.10 4.77 16.90
C LYS A 278 24.36 5.17 15.45
N PHE A 279 23.69 6.18 14.97
CA PHE A 279 23.66 6.57 13.55
C PHE A 279 23.78 8.09 13.39
N ASP A 280 24.57 8.52 12.43
CA ASP A 280 24.59 9.91 11.97
C ASP A 280 23.47 10.11 10.96
N CYS A 281 22.56 11.05 11.22
CA CYS A 281 21.32 11.21 10.50
C CYS A 281 21.09 12.62 10.03
N PHE A 282 20.45 12.77 8.88
CA PHE A 282 19.78 14.02 8.50
C PHE A 282 18.47 14.16 9.26
N LYS A 283 18.24 15.33 9.84
CA LYS A 283 16.97 15.72 10.44
C LYS A 283 16.10 16.39 9.40
N VAL A 284 14.94 15.82 9.15
CA VAL A 284 14.02 16.21 8.07
C VAL A 284 12.63 16.52 8.64
N PRO A 285 12.38 17.73 9.15
CA PRO A 285 11.04 18.17 9.49
C PRO A 285 10.17 18.35 8.24
N LEU A 286 8.89 17.98 8.37
CA LEU A 286 7.83 18.17 7.40
C LEU A 286 6.86 19.25 7.89
N ASP A 287 6.23 19.97 6.96
CA ASP A 287 5.20 20.98 7.25
C ASP A 287 3.88 20.42 7.81
N ILE A 288 3.73 19.10 7.81
CA ILE A 288 2.61 18.36 8.42
C ILE A 288 2.88 17.94 9.87
N SER A 289 3.76 18.64 10.59
CA SER A 289 4.11 18.37 11.98
C SER A 289 4.71 17.00 12.25
N GLN A 290 5.51 16.50 11.31
CA GLN A 290 6.29 15.28 11.45
C GLN A 290 7.78 15.58 11.28
N THR A 291 8.65 14.81 11.91
CA THR A 291 10.10 14.91 11.74
C THR A 291 10.69 13.51 11.57
N PHE A 292 11.59 13.36 10.61
CA PHE A 292 12.26 12.10 10.29
C PHE A 292 13.76 12.25 10.44
N TRP A 293 14.43 11.17 10.87
CA TRP A 293 15.89 11.05 10.91
C TRP A 293 16.32 9.89 10.03
N ILE A 294 17.04 10.21 8.97
CA ILE A 294 17.47 9.28 7.92
C ILE A 294 18.99 9.26 7.91
N THR A 295 19.61 8.06 7.91
CA THR A 295 21.07 7.94 7.96
C THR A 295 21.77 8.67 6.81
N ASP A 296 22.95 9.23 7.11
CA ASP A 296 23.84 9.87 6.13
C ASP A 296 24.85 8.83 5.56
N ASP A 297 24.34 7.69 5.12
CA ASP A 297 25.11 6.64 4.46
C ASP A 297 24.37 6.13 3.21
N ALA A 298 24.94 5.14 2.54
CA ALA A 298 24.37 4.57 1.31
C ALA A 298 23.05 3.83 1.54
N HIS A 299 22.74 3.39 2.77
CA HIS A 299 21.54 2.64 3.09
C HIS A 299 20.33 3.53 3.38
N ARG A 300 20.57 4.78 3.80
CA ARG A 300 19.49 5.74 4.08
C ARG A 300 18.40 5.17 4.98
N TYR A 301 18.77 4.46 6.06
CA TYR A 301 17.79 3.89 6.99
C TYR A 301 16.96 4.97 7.68
N LEU A 302 15.67 4.71 7.87
CA LEU A 302 14.83 5.51 8.76
C LEU A 302 15.12 5.11 10.22
N VAL A 303 15.88 5.94 10.92
CA VAL A 303 16.33 5.65 12.30
C VAL A 303 15.31 6.08 13.33
N LYS A 304 14.66 7.22 13.11
CA LYS A 304 13.66 7.76 14.02
C LYS A 304 12.64 8.59 13.27
N PHE A 305 11.42 8.58 13.75
CA PHE A 305 10.43 9.58 13.37
C PHE A 305 9.64 10.07 14.59
N GLU A 306 9.12 11.30 14.50
CA GLU A 306 8.19 11.88 15.45
C GLU A 306 6.99 12.43 14.68
N GLY A 307 5.78 12.15 15.16
CA GLY A 307 4.55 12.64 14.56
C GLY A 307 3.31 12.11 15.27
N GLY A 308 2.23 12.91 15.31
CA GLY A 308 0.99 12.51 15.95
C GLY A 308 1.10 12.17 17.46
N GLY A 309 2.10 12.73 18.15
CA GLY A 309 2.37 12.43 19.57
C GLY A 309 3.12 11.11 19.81
N ALA A 310 3.43 10.36 18.75
CA ALA A 310 4.22 9.14 18.83
C ALA A 310 5.65 9.34 18.32
N THR A 311 6.56 8.52 18.84
CA THR A 311 7.94 8.40 18.37
C THR A 311 8.15 6.96 17.89
N GLY A 312 8.68 6.80 16.67
CA GLY A 312 9.20 5.52 16.18
C GLY A 312 10.72 5.52 16.27
N SER A 313 11.31 4.47 16.86
CA SER A 313 12.75 4.30 17.00
C SER A 313 13.19 2.96 16.42
N LEU A 314 14.20 2.97 15.54
CA LEU A 314 14.71 1.78 14.86
C LEU A 314 15.22 0.75 15.88
N ALA A 315 14.63 -0.42 15.86
CA ALA A 315 14.95 -1.52 16.77
C ALA A 315 15.82 -2.60 16.10
N SER A 316 15.58 -2.87 14.81
CA SER A 316 16.38 -3.83 14.05
C SER A 316 16.28 -3.60 12.54
N ILE A 317 17.29 -4.08 11.83
CA ILE A 317 17.35 -4.15 10.37
C ILE A 317 17.60 -5.61 10.02
N SER A 318 16.87 -6.13 9.06
CA SER A 318 17.05 -7.49 8.56
C SER A 318 16.76 -7.58 7.07
N GLN A 319 17.26 -8.62 6.45
CA GLN A 319 16.91 -9.01 5.10
C GLN A 319 16.24 -10.38 5.14
N ARG A 320 15.08 -10.51 4.50
CA ARG A 320 14.32 -11.77 4.45
C ARG A 320 14.25 -12.26 3.02
N ALA A 321 14.61 -13.54 2.82
CA ALA A 321 14.33 -14.21 1.57
C ALA A 321 12.81 -14.42 1.41
N PRO A 322 12.25 -14.34 0.20
CA PRO A 322 10.86 -14.65 -0.05
C PRO A 322 10.47 -16.01 0.51
N GLY A 323 9.35 -16.08 1.24
CA GLY A 323 8.88 -17.32 1.86
C GLY A 323 9.67 -17.81 3.08
N ALA A 324 10.70 -17.11 3.53
CA ALA A 324 11.48 -17.51 4.69
C ALA A 324 10.68 -17.39 6.00
N ALA A 325 10.77 -18.42 6.84
CA ALA A 325 10.19 -18.39 8.18
C ALA A 325 10.83 -17.31 9.04
N VAL A 326 10.03 -16.67 9.89
CA VAL A 326 10.46 -15.61 10.79
C VAL A 326 10.73 -16.20 12.18
N GLN A 327 11.93 -15.95 12.71
CA GLN A 327 12.31 -16.37 14.05
C GLN A 327 12.22 -15.20 15.02
N PHE A 328 11.60 -15.44 16.15
CA PHE A 328 11.66 -14.58 17.33
C PHE A 328 12.44 -15.28 18.43
N ARG A 329 13.36 -14.55 19.04
CA ARG A 329 14.11 -15.00 20.20
C ARG A 329 14.30 -13.83 21.15
N ASP A 330 13.97 -14.04 22.41
CA ASP A 330 14.20 -13.10 23.50
C ASP A 330 14.90 -13.81 24.65
N ASP A 331 16.18 -13.55 24.81
CA ASP A 331 17.02 -14.19 25.84
C ASP A 331 16.66 -13.68 27.26
N THR A 332 16.04 -12.50 27.38
CA THR A 332 15.53 -11.97 28.65
C THR A 332 14.33 -12.78 29.12
N LEU A 333 13.40 -13.04 28.22
CA LEU A 333 12.25 -13.90 28.49
C LEU A 333 12.60 -15.38 28.52
N GLY A 334 13.68 -15.78 27.85
CA GLY A 334 14.04 -17.16 27.60
C GLY A 334 13.04 -17.86 26.67
N ALA A 335 12.42 -17.14 25.77
CA ALA A 335 11.42 -17.65 24.84
C ALA A 335 11.86 -17.54 23.39
N SER A 336 11.53 -18.55 22.58
CA SER A 336 11.72 -18.51 21.14
C SER A 336 10.51 -19.10 20.42
N LEU A 337 10.22 -18.54 19.24
CA LEU A 337 9.12 -18.89 18.36
C LEU A 337 9.59 -18.80 16.90
N THR A 338 8.98 -19.61 16.05
CA THR A 338 9.15 -19.52 14.59
C THR A 338 7.76 -19.41 13.97
N ALA A 339 7.55 -18.43 13.12
CA ALA A 339 6.32 -18.24 12.36
C ALA A 339 6.57 -18.46 10.87
N PRO A 340 5.51 -18.73 10.07
CA PRO A 340 5.60 -18.68 8.62
C PRO A 340 6.12 -17.34 8.12
N ALA A 341 6.39 -17.27 6.82
CA ALA A 341 6.88 -16.05 6.19
C ALA A 341 5.98 -14.83 6.46
N ASP A 342 6.62 -13.68 6.55
CA ASP A 342 5.96 -12.37 6.67
C ASP A 342 5.13 -12.13 7.94
N TRP A 343 5.20 -13.01 8.92
CA TRP A 343 4.70 -12.71 10.26
C TRP A 343 5.62 -11.71 10.97
N VAL A 344 5.06 -10.90 11.88
CA VAL A 344 5.79 -9.94 12.70
C VAL A 344 5.57 -10.26 14.17
N PHE A 345 6.66 -10.28 14.93
CA PHE A 345 6.63 -10.39 16.38
C PHE A 345 6.92 -9.03 17.00
N PHE A 346 6.20 -8.72 18.08
CA PHE A 346 6.39 -7.49 18.82
C PHE A 346 6.25 -7.74 20.32
N ARG A 347 7.12 -7.14 21.13
CA ARG A 347 7.05 -7.20 22.59
C ARG A 347 6.56 -5.88 23.16
N PRO A 348 5.25 -5.74 23.48
CA PRO A 348 4.76 -4.56 24.17
C PRO A 348 5.35 -4.45 25.58
N GLN A 349 5.47 -3.24 26.08
CA GLN A 349 5.99 -3.01 27.43
C GLN A 349 5.04 -3.58 28.48
N SER A 350 5.56 -4.37 29.42
CA SER A 350 4.80 -4.84 30.58
C SER A 350 4.47 -3.67 31.52
N ARG A 351 3.19 -3.49 31.84
CA ARG A 351 2.73 -2.38 32.71
C ARG A 351 2.95 -2.64 34.20
N ASN A 352 3.03 -3.89 34.60
CA ASN A 352 3.03 -4.27 36.04
C ASN A 352 4.00 -5.39 36.40
N GLY A 353 4.80 -5.87 35.50
CA GLY A 353 5.78 -6.96 35.70
C GLY A 353 5.17 -8.34 36.04
N LYS A 354 3.85 -8.47 36.00
CA LYS A 354 3.16 -9.75 36.29
C LYS A 354 3.02 -10.62 35.04
N LYS A 355 3.03 -9.97 33.87
CA LYS A 355 2.78 -10.60 32.59
C LYS A 355 3.67 -9.94 31.53
N GLU A 356 4.42 -10.74 30.80
CA GLU A 356 5.12 -10.34 29.58
C GLU A 356 4.35 -10.85 28.37
N THR A 357 4.32 -10.09 27.31
CA THR A 357 3.51 -10.45 26.12
C THR A 357 4.39 -10.39 24.88
N ILE A 358 4.23 -11.36 23.99
CA ILE A 358 4.75 -11.36 22.62
C ILE A 358 3.52 -11.30 21.71
N ALA A 359 3.31 -10.18 21.08
CA ALA A 359 2.24 -10.00 20.10
C ALA A 359 2.68 -10.58 18.74
N LEU A 360 1.72 -11.10 18.00
CA LEU A 360 1.89 -11.69 16.68
C LEU A 360 0.97 -10.97 15.69
N LEU A 361 1.53 -10.61 14.52
CA LEU A 361 0.78 -10.04 13.41
C LEU A 361 0.95 -10.96 12.20
N ASP A 362 -0.17 -11.38 11.61
CA ASP A 362 -0.18 -12.21 10.41
C ASP A 362 0.14 -11.37 9.14
N PRO A 363 0.52 -11.99 8.01
CA PRO A 363 0.89 -11.25 6.79
C PRO A 363 -0.20 -10.35 6.22
N ASN A 364 -1.45 -10.75 6.37
CA ASN A 364 -2.59 -10.10 5.72
C ASN A 364 -3.36 -9.13 6.64
N GLY A 365 -2.98 -9.06 7.94
CA GLY A 365 -3.72 -8.26 8.93
C GLY A 365 -5.11 -8.81 9.18
N ASP A 366 -5.28 -10.14 9.13
CA ASP A 366 -6.56 -10.84 9.37
C ASP A 366 -6.73 -11.23 10.84
N LEU A 367 -5.64 -11.27 11.63
CA LEU A 367 -5.71 -11.40 13.08
C LEU A 367 -6.26 -10.12 13.72
N ASN A 368 -7.31 -10.24 14.52
CA ASN A 368 -7.72 -9.16 15.41
C ASN A 368 -6.80 -9.08 16.62
N MET A 369 -6.38 -10.24 17.13
CA MET A 369 -5.46 -10.37 18.24
C MET A 369 -4.71 -11.69 18.10
N GLY A 370 -3.39 -11.64 18.24
CA GLY A 370 -2.53 -12.82 18.35
C GLY A 370 -1.44 -12.54 19.38
N PHE A 371 -1.32 -13.38 20.40
CA PHE A 371 -0.24 -13.21 21.37
C PHE A 371 0.11 -14.47 22.14
N VAL A 372 1.33 -14.46 22.67
CA VAL A 372 1.81 -15.34 23.74
C VAL A 372 2.05 -14.49 24.98
N ALA A 373 1.39 -14.82 26.08
CA ALA A 373 1.64 -14.19 27.36
C ALA A 373 2.38 -15.14 28.31
N LEU A 374 3.46 -14.65 28.88
CA LEU A 374 4.22 -15.30 29.96
C LEU A 374 3.76 -14.70 31.30
N VAL A 375 3.07 -15.50 32.10
CA VAL A 375 2.45 -15.06 33.34
C VAL A 375 3.21 -15.70 34.52
N ARG A 376 3.55 -14.91 35.51
CA ARG A 376 4.12 -15.46 36.74
C ARG A 376 3.07 -16.33 37.44
N THR A 377 3.40 -17.60 37.64
CA THR A 377 2.46 -18.60 38.20
C THR A 377 1.96 -18.23 39.59
N ASP A 378 2.80 -17.57 40.40
CA ASP A 378 2.41 -17.11 41.76
C ASP A 378 1.36 -15.98 41.74
N THR A 379 1.16 -15.31 40.60
CA THR A 379 0.13 -14.28 40.47
C THR A 379 -1.25 -14.82 40.06
N LEU A 380 -1.34 -16.10 39.69
CA LEU A 380 -2.60 -16.78 39.45
C LEU A 380 -3.26 -17.13 40.79
N SER A 381 -4.58 -17.10 40.86
CA SER A 381 -5.36 -17.52 42.03
C SER A 381 -5.16 -19.01 42.36
N ALA A 382 -5.50 -19.42 43.56
CA ALA A 382 -5.43 -20.82 43.94
C ALA A 382 -6.31 -21.71 43.05
N ALA A 383 -7.46 -21.22 42.63
CA ALA A 383 -8.37 -21.93 41.74
C ALA A 383 -7.79 -22.11 40.32
N GLU A 384 -7.18 -21.05 39.74
CA GLU A 384 -6.52 -21.12 38.43
C GLU A 384 -5.33 -22.08 38.43
N ARG A 385 -4.61 -22.19 39.55
CA ARG A 385 -3.45 -23.09 39.68
C ARG A 385 -3.82 -24.58 39.83
N GLN A 386 -5.10 -24.93 39.97
CA GLN A 386 -5.51 -26.34 40.08
C GLN A 386 -5.21 -27.16 38.81
N SER A 387 -5.42 -26.58 37.65
CA SER A 387 -5.11 -27.20 36.38
C SER A 387 -5.09 -26.15 35.24
N SER A 388 -4.42 -26.48 34.14
CA SER A 388 -4.49 -25.65 32.92
C SER A 388 -5.93 -25.44 32.42
N ARG A 389 -6.80 -26.42 32.63
CA ARG A 389 -8.23 -26.36 32.33
C ARG A 389 -8.97 -25.37 33.23
N ALA A 390 -8.75 -25.44 34.56
CA ALA A 390 -9.35 -24.51 35.48
C ALA A 390 -8.94 -23.07 35.22
N TRP A 391 -7.67 -22.86 34.91
CA TRP A 391 -7.20 -21.53 34.47
C TRP A 391 -7.89 -21.05 33.19
N ALA A 392 -7.99 -21.90 32.16
CA ALA A 392 -8.65 -21.56 30.91
C ALA A 392 -10.14 -21.21 31.08
N GLU A 393 -10.87 -21.95 31.94
CA GLU A 393 -12.29 -21.70 32.22
C GLU A 393 -12.50 -20.38 32.98
N MET A 394 -11.64 -20.09 33.96
CA MET A 394 -11.71 -18.84 34.73
C MET A 394 -11.34 -17.64 33.87
N ASP A 395 -10.28 -17.74 33.08
CA ASP A 395 -9.84 -16.69 32.18
C ASP A 395 -10.93 -16.38 31.14
N PHE A 396 -11.60 -17.41 30.59
CA PHE A 396 -12.72 -17.20 29.67
C PHE A 396 -13.86 -16.43 30.34
N LYS A 397 -14.24 -16.82 31.57
CA LYS A 397 -15.32 -16.18 32.32
C LYS A 397 -14.99 -14.72 32.68
N GLU A 398 -13.75 -14.46 33.09
CA GLU A 398 -13.37 -13.14 33.62
C GLU A 398 -12.95 -12.14 32.51
N ASN A 399 -12.35 -12.61 31.43
CA ASN A 399 -11.76 -11.75 30.41
C ASN A 399 -12.47 -11.82 29.04
N VAL A 400 -13.32 -12.83 28.82
CA VAL A 400 -14.04 -12.95 27.53
C VAL A 400 -15.53 -12.68 27.73
N VAL A 401 -16.18 -13.41 28.65
CA VAL A 401 -17.64 -13.27 28.89
C VAL A 401 -18.02 -11.90 29.46
N LYS A 402 -17.16 -11.28 30.27
CA LYS A 402 -17.42 -9.95 30.83
C LYS A 402 -17.22 -8.80 29.84
N GLU A 403 -16.32 -8.97 28.87
CA GLU A 403 -15.89 -7.91 27.99
C GLU A 403 -16.52 -7.98 26.58
N LEU A 404 -16.96 -9.20 26.16
CA LEU A 404 -17.42 -9.46 24.81
C LEU A 404 -18.84 -10.02 24.80
N GLU A 405 -19.62 -9.63 23.78
CA GLU A 405 -21.00 -10.07 23.64
C GLU A 405 -21.09 -11.50 23.07
N ASN A 406 -22.15 -12.21 23.44
CA ASN A 406 -22.47 -13.55 22.93
C ASN A 406 -21.35 -14.59 23.10
N ALA A 407 -20.44 -14.41 24.05
CA ALA A 407 -19.27 -15.25 24.20
C ALA A 407 -19.65 -16.67 24.63
N LYS A 408 -19.26 -17.68 23.85
CA LYS A 408 -19.59 -19.09 24.09
C LYS A 408 -18.46 -20.00 23.60
N ILE A 409 -18.00 -20.90 24.49
CA ILE A 409 -17.08 -21.97 24.08
C ILE A 409 -17.84 -22.99 23.24
N ARG A 410 -17.26 -23.42 22.14
CA ARG A 410 -17.79 -24.51 21.31
C ARG A 410 -17.72 -25.83 22.11
N PRO A 411 -18.81 -26.59 22.24
CA PRO A 411 -18.88 -27.74 23.14
C PRO A 411 -17.76 -28.79 22.95
N ASP A 412 -17.48 -29.14 21.70
CA ASP A 412 -16.51 -30.19 21.35
C ASP A 412 -15.09 -29.65 21.06
N SER A 413 -14.82 -28.37 21.38
CA SER A 413 -13.54 -27.74 21.12
C SER A 413 -12.48 -27.92 22.17
N TRP A 414 -12.86 -28.38 23.38
CA TRP A 414 -11.93 -28.62 24.47
C TRP A 414 -10.92 -29.73 24.13
N LYS A 415 -9.63 -29.40 24.24
CA LYS A 415 -8.55 -30.37 24.03
C LYS A 415 -7.50 -30.26 25.14
N ASN A 416 -7.05 -31.43 25.60
CA ASN A 416 -5.80 -31.53 26.35
C ASN A 416 -4.67 -31.69 25.33
N GLN A 417 -3.63 -30.90 25.44
CA GLN A 417 -2.49 -30.98 24.54
C GLN A 417 -1.18 -30.72 25.30
N ASN A 418 -0.10 -31.25 24.77
CA ASN A 418 1.21 -31.09 25.39
C ASN A 418 1.96 -29.97 24.67
N LEU A 419 2.50 -28.98 25.38
CA LEU A 419 3.36 -27.95 24.84
C LEU A 419 4.70 -27.95 25.56
N ALA A 420 5.77 -28.17 24.81
CA ALA A 420 7.13 -28.24 25.35
C ALA A 420 7.24 -29.19 26.59
N GLY A 421 6.58 -30.34 26.52
CA GLY A 421 6.58 -31.37 27.60
C GLY A 421 5.62 -31.10 28.76
N ARG A 422 4.83 -30.03 28.75
CA ARG A 422 3.90 -29.65 29.82
C ARG A 422 2.44 -29.79 29.40
N PRO A 423 1.56 -30.26 30.24
CA PRO A 423 0.13 -30.42 29.92
C PRO A 423 -0.55 -29.05 29.83
N GLY A 424 -1.27 -28.83 28.77
CA GLY A 424 -2.09 -27.65 28.51
C GLY A 424 -3.55 -28.01 28.24
N ALA A 425 -4.42 -27.02 28.35
CA ALA A 425 -5.81 -27.10 27.96
C ALA A 425 -6.17 -25.96 26.99
N SER A 426 -6.83 -26.31 25.91
CA SER A 426 -7.27 -25.36 24.89
C SER A 426 -8.76 -25.47 24.61
N TYR A 427 -9.32 -24.36 24.09
CA TYR A 427 -10.69 -24.29 23.60
C TYR A 427 -10.80 -23.35 22.40
N ILE A 428 -11.92 -23.43 21.68
CA ILE A 428 -12.36 -22.48 20.67
C ILE A 428 -13.66 -21.86 21.16
N ALA A 429 -13.80 -20.55 21.01
CA ALA A 429 -14.99 -19.81 21.39
C ALA A 429 -15.46 -18.87 20.27
N ASP A 430 -16.77 -18.72 20.17
CA ASP A 430 -17.42 -17.72 19.33
C ASP A 430 -17.86 -16.55 20.23
N PHE A 431 -17.76 -15.33 19.72
CA PHE A 431 -18.20 -14.11 20.39
C PHE A 431 -18.41 -12.97 19.39
N THR A 432 -18.97 -11.87 19.86
CA THR A 432 -19.11 -10.62 19.09
C THR A 432 -18.23 -9.56 19.73
N ASP A 433 -17.41 -8.92 18.91
CA ASP A 433 -16.57 -7.79 19.29
C ASP A 433 -16.91 -6.59 18.40
N SER A 434 -17.31 -5.47 19.05
CA SER A 434 -17.70 -4.24 18.33
C SER A 434 -18.75 -4.49 17.24
N GLY A 435 -19.73 -5.32 17.51
CA GLY A 435 -20.80 -5.71 16.60
C GLY A 435 -20.41 -6.68 15.49
N LYS A 436 -19.17 -7.19 15.47
CA LYS A 436 -18.67 -8.13 14.46
C LYS A 436 -18.46 -9.52 15.04
N PRO A 437 -18.88 -10.60 14.34
CA PRO A 437 -18.63 -11.96 14.77
C PRO A 437 -17.12 -12.26 14.76
N ARG A 438 -16.66 -12.98 15.79
CA ARG A 438 -15.27 -13.40 15.97
C ARG A 438 -15.19 -14.85 16.44
N VAL A 439 -14.09 -15.49 16.09
CA VAL A 439 -13.71 -16.79 16.62
C VAL A 439 -12.35 -16.66 17.31
N GLY A 440 -12.25 -17.18 18.51
CA GLY A 440 -11.03 -17.20 19.31
C GLY A 440 -10.55 -18.61 19.59
N PHE A 441 -9.24 -18.79 19.58
CA PHE A 441 -8.56 -19.96 20.14
C PHE A 441 -7.76 -19.52 21.36
N ALA A 442 -7.83 -20.31 22.42
CA ALA A 442 -7.06 -20.10 23.63
C ALA A 442 -6.39 -21.42 24.08
N LEU A 443 -5.13 -21.32 24.54
CA LEU A 443 -4.39 -22.40 25.17
C LEU A 443 -3.77 -21.87 26.47
N ARG A 444 -3.90 -22.61 27.55
CA ARG A 444 -3.26 -22.34 28.85
C ARG A 444 -2.36 -23.50 29.21
N VAL A 445 -1.13 -23.17 29.64
CA VAL A 445 -0.13 -24.15 30.08
C VAL A 445 0.41 -23.72 31.45
N LEU A 446 0.16 -24.49 32.49
CA LEU A 446 0.72 -24.20 33.79
C LEU A 446 2.18 -24.65 33.90
N GLY A 447 3.00 -23.77 34.44
CA GLY A 447 4.39 -24.03 34.75
C GLY A 447 4.71 -23.76 36.23
N PRO A 448 5.86 -24.22 36.73
CA PRO A 448 6.22 -24.07 38.15
C PRO A 448 6.49 -22.61 38.56
N LYS A 449 7.07 -21.79 37.68
CA LYS A 449 7.37 -20.38 37.93
C LYS A 449 6.68 -19.48 36.92
N THR A 450 6.64 -19.90 35.67
CA THR A 450 6.05 -19.19 34.53
C THR A 450 5.03 -20.08 33.84
N SER A 451 3.82 -19.57 33.70
CA SER A 451 2.71 -20.17 32.97
C SER A 451 2.48 -19.41 31.67
N GLU A 452 1.99 -20.08 30.64
CA GLU A 452 1.81 -19.48 29.31
C GLU A 452 0.33 -19.45 28.90
N ALA A 453 -0.07 -18.31 28.35
CA ALA A 453 -1.36 -18.13 27.69
C ALA A 453 -1.14 -17.79 26.22
N PHE A 454 -1.66 -18.62 25.34
CA PHE A 454 -1.65 -18.40 23.89
C PHE A 454 -3.07 -18.06 23.45
N ASN A 455 -3.21 -17.01 22.67
CA ASN A 455 -4.50 -16.56 22.15
C ASN A 455 -4.37 -16.12 20.71
N MET A 456 -5.38 -16.43 19.92
CA MET A 456 -5.62 -15.79 18.63
C MET A 456 -7.12 -15.54 18.45
N THR A 457 -7.46 -14.44 17.80
CA THR A 457 -8.83 -14.12 17.39
C THR A 457 -8.85 -13.55 15.99
N CYS A 458 -9.87 -13.90 15.21
CA CYS A 458 -10.05 -13.43 13.84
C CYS A 458 -11.52 -13.50 13.45
N ALA A 459 -11.82 -13.06 12.22
CA ALA A 459 -13.11 -13.29 11.59
C ALA A 459 -13.34 -14.80 11.34
N PRO A 460 -14.59 -15.29 11.41
CA PRO A 460 -14.90 -16.72 11.29
C PRO A 460 -14.36 -17.39 10.03
N GLU A 461 -14.45 -16.69 8.89
CA GLU A 461 -14.00 -17.15 7.57
C GLU A 461 -12.47 -17.30 7.44
N LYS A 462 -11.71 -16.67 8.34
CA LYS A 462 -10.25 -16.74 8.38
C LYS A 462 -9.69 -17.71 9.40
N PHE A 463 -10.58 -18.30 10.23
CA PHE A 463 -10.16 -19.03 11.39
C PHE A 463 -9.31 -20.27 11.08
N ASP A 464 -9.72 -21.09 10.13
CA ASP A 464 -9.02 -22.35 9.84
C ASP A 464 -7.61 -22.10 9.27
N GLU A 465 -7.46 -21.12 8.36
CA GLU A 465 -6.18 -20.71 7.81
C GLU A 465 -5.22 -20.21 8.88
N LEU A 466 -5.67 -19.24 9.67
CA LEU A 466 -4.86 -18.64 10.73
C LEU A 466 -4.57 -19.62 11.86
N LYS A 467 -5.53 -20.50 12.19
CA LYS A 467 -5.33 -21.53 13.18
C LYS A 467 -4.25 -22.53 12.79
N ALA A 468 -4.20 -22.94 11.52
CA ALA A 468 -3.14 -23.83 11.02
C ALA A 468 -1.75 -23.16 11.14
N ALA A 469 -1.63 -21.88 10.78
CA ALA A 469 -0.40 -21.12 10.95
C ALA A 469 -0.03 -20.97 12.44
N PHE A 470 -1.01 -20.67 13.27
CA PHE A 470 -0.82 -20.53 14.72
C PHE A 470 -0.37 -21.84 15.37
N ASP A 471 -0.91 -22.99 14.94
CA ASP A 471 -0.48 -24.31 15.40
C ASP A 471 0.98 -24.60 15.04
N SER A 472 1.43 -24.18 13.86
CA SER A 472 2.83 -24.25 13.47
C SER A 472 3.73 -23.40 14.38
N ILE A 473 3.27 -22.20 14.76
CA ILE A 473 3.98 -21.32 15.69
C ILE A 473 4.05 -21.99 17.08
N LEU A 474 2.94 -22.54 17.58
CA LEU A 474 2.90 -23.27 18.86
C LEU A 474 3.87 -24.45 18.87
N ALA A 475 3.92 -25.24 17.79
CA ALA A 475 4.83 -26.38 17.68
C ALA A 475 6.31 -25.97 17.74
N SER A 476 6.63 -24.77 17.33
CA SER A 476 7.97 -24.18 17.34
C SER A 476 8.36 -23.56 18.69
N TYR A 477 7.38 -23.32 19.58
CA TYR A 477 7.61 -22.65 20.85
C TYR A 477 8.60 -23.40 21.74
N ARG A 478 9.56 -22.68 22.26
CA ARG A 478 10.54 -23.20 23.23
C ARG A 478 10.70 -22.19 24.36
N MET A 479 10.85 -22.73 25.59
CA MET A 479 11.20 -21.99 26.77
C MET A 479 12.57 -22.50 27.25
N THR A 480 13.54 -21.61 27.45
CA THR A 480 14.93 -21.95 27.84
C THR A 480 15.24 -21.61 29.28
N LYS A 481 14.28 -21.03 30.03
CA LYS A 481 14.43 -20.68 31.47
C LYS A 481 13.38 -21.33 32.33
#